data_e9606e29f57cbf3e5eed57507541dfe8
#
_entry.id   e9606e29f57cbf3e5eed57507541dfe8
#
_cell.length_a   1.000
_cell.length_b   1.000
_cell.length_c   1.000
_cell.angle_alpha   90.00
_cell.angle_beta   90.00
_cell.angle_gamma   90.00
#
_symmetry.space_group_name_H-M   'P 1'
#
loop_
_entity.id
_entity.type
_entity.pdbx_description
1 polymer ?
#
loop_
_entity_poly.entity_id
_entity_poly.type
_entity_poly.pdbx_seq_one_letter_code
_entity_poly.pdbx_strand_id
1 'polypeptide(L)'
;MILSNAIVWKVYRIKFAQPIDWEEVLCFDMGAISRSAADLAKLFMLCRESINTETLDAFHRQAQIVNRYVVAETLLCDAVLAALRKEFRRVFNGLKLSEEELRVILANEVIKRDALDGDGASAAKNTIRKAGSAQKRRAAKTAKAVAT
;
A
#
# COMPACT_ATOMS: atom_id res chain seq x y z
N MET A 1 -10.55 -5.18 -19.59
CA MET A 1 -11.97 -4.86 -19.88
C MET A 1 -12.32 -3.54 -19.21
N ILE A 2 -13.05 -2.67 -19.90
CA ILE A 2 -13.53 -1.41 -19.34
C ILE A 2 -15.06 -1.46 -19.36
N LEU A 3 -15.68 -1.11 -18.22
CA LEU A 3 -17.13 -0.94 -18.08
C LEU A 3 -17.41 0.50 -17.66
N SER A 4 -18.41 1.13 -18.27
CA SER A 4 -18.82 2.49 -17.92
C SER A 4 -20.30 2.71 -18.14
N ASN A 5 -20.89 3.56 -17.29
CA ASN A 5 -22.22 4.15 -17.48
C ASN A 5 -22.11 5.64 -17.86
N ALA A 6 -21.00 6.06 -18.45
CA ALA A 6 -20.59 7.42 -18.74
C ALA A 6 -20.17 8.29 -17.51
N ILE A 7 -20.64 7.98 -16.32
CA ILE A 7 -20.28 8.66 -15.07
C ILE A 7 -19.21 7.87 -14.33
N VAL A 8 -19.47 6.60 -14.04
CA VAL A 8 -18.52 5.72 -13.35
C VAL A 8 -17.83 4.84 -14.38
N TRP A 9 -16.50 4.80 -14.29
CA TRP A 9 -15.62 4.01 -15.15
C TRP A 9 -14.88 2.99 -14.30
N LYS A 10 -14.93 1.72 -14.70
CA LYS A 10 -14.26 0.62 -14.04
C LYS A 10 -13.40 -0.14 -15.02
N VAL A 11 -12.15 -0.32 -14.68
CA VAL A 11 -11.18 -1.09 -15.45
C VAL A 11 -10.91 -2.41 -14.75
N TYR A 12 -11.08 -3.51 -15.47
CA TYR A 12 -10.88 -4.86 -14.96
C TYR A 12 -9.74 -5.55 -15.68
N ARG A 13 -8.92 -6.24 -14.93
CA ARG A 13 -7.98 -7.23 -15.43
C ARG A 13 -8.69 -8.58 -15.48
N ILE A 14 -8.69 -9.23 -16.65
CA ILE A 14 -9.20 -10.58 -16.82
C ILE A 14 -8.04 -11.56 -16.65
N LYS A 15 -8.18 -12.51 -15.76
CA LYS A 15 -7.26 -13.63 -15.58
C LYS A 15 -7.85 -14.83 -16.32
N PHE A 16 -7.16 -15.26 -17.38
CA PHE A 16 -7.56 -16.44 -18.16
C PHE A 16 -7.13 -17.73 -17.42
N ALA A 17 -7.73 -17.96 -16.25
CA ALA A 17 -7.61 -19.19 -15.49
C ALA A 17 -8.90 -20.00 -15.60
N GLN A 18 -8.94 -21.21 -15.07
CA GLN A 18 -10.18 -21.99 -14.95
C GLN A 18 -10.55 -22.13 -13.48
N PRO A 19 -11.66 -21.51 -13.03
CA PRO A 19 -12.58 -20.65 -13.78
C PRO A 19 -11.94 -19.29 -14.15
N ILE A 20 -12.51 -18.61 -15.14
CA ILE A 20 -12.10 -17.23 -15.49
C ILE A 20 -12.35 -16.33 -14.28
N ASP A 21 -11.32 -15.62 -13.86
CA ASP A 21 -11.36 -14.68 -12.74
C ASP A 21 -11.14 -13.25 -13.26
N TRP A 22 -11.62 -12.28 -12.52
CA TRP A 22 -11.46 -10.86 -12.83
C TRP A 22 -11.15 -10.05 -11.57
N GLU A 23 -10.41 -8.98 -11.76
CA GLU A 23 -9.97 -8.11 -10.69
C GLU A 23 -10.16 -6.66 -11.10
N GLU A 24 -10.81 -5.86 -10.24
CA GLU A 24 -10.94 -4.43 -10.49
C GLU A 24 -9.59 -3.74 -10.24
N VAL A 25 -9.05 -3.12 -11.29
CA VAL A 25 -7.75 -2.44 -11.26
C VAL A 25 -7.90 -0.96 -10.97
N LEU A 26 -8.96 -0.34 -11.51
CA LEU A 26 -9.18 1.10 -11.43
C LEU A 26 -10.69 1.38 -11.44
N CYS A 27 -11.12 2.25 -10.54
CA CYS A 27 -12.47 2.80 -10.52
C CYS A 27 -12.38 4.33 -10.34
N PHE A 28 -13.15 5.07 -11.11
CA PHE A 28 -13.27 6.51 -10.93
C PHE A 28 -14.62 7.03 -11.41
N ASP A 29 -15.04 8.13 -10.80
CA ASP A 29 -16.25 8.86 -11.12
C ASP A 29 -15.87 10.13 -11.88
N MET A 30 -16.34 10.28 -13.11
CA MET A 30 -16.07 11.44 -13.95
C MET A 30 -16.66 12.74 -13.38
N GLY A 31 -17.74 12.65 -12.61
CA GLY A 31 -18.34 13.81 -11.94
C GLY A 31 -17.53 14.31 -10.75
N ALA A 32 -16.73 13.43 -10.15
CA ALA A 32 -15.89 13.75 -8.99
C ALA A 32 -14.41 13.98 -9.34
N ILE A 33 -14.03 13.80 -10.61
CA ILE A 33 -12.64 14.03 -11.05
C ILE A 33 -12.26 15.48 -10.87
N SER A 34 -11.18 15.69 -10.15
CA SER A 34 -10.49 16.99 -10.02
C SER A 34 -9.33 17.06 -11.02
N ARG A 35 -8.73 18.27 -11.15
CA ARG A 35 -7.48 18.45 -11.93
C ARG A 35 -6.24 18.09 -11.11
N SER A 36 -6.36 17.24 -10.09
CA SER A 36 -5.23 16.78 -9.31
C SER A 36 -4.30 15.90 -10.15
N ALA A 37 -3.02 15.88 -9.83
CA ALA A 37 -2.05 15.01 -10.51
C ALA A 37 -2.42 13.53 -10.39
N ALA A 38 -3.05 13.13 -9.27
CA ALA A 38 -3.51 11.76 -9.05
C ALA A 38 -4.67 11.38 -9.99
N ASP A 39 -5.63 12.28 -10.20
CA ASP A 39 -6.77 12.01 -11.09
C ASP A 39 -6.35 12.07 -12.55
N LEU A 40 -5.45 12.98 -12.91
CA LEU A 40 -4.86 13.04 -14.25
C LEU A 40 -4.08 11.75 -14.55
N ALA A 41 -3.34 11.20 -13.60
CA ALA A 41 -2.65 9.92 -13.75
C ALA A 41 -3.62 8.77 -14.02
N LYS A 42 -4.78 8.73 -13.34
CA LYS A 42 -5.83 7.74 -13.59
C LYS A 42 -6.41 7.86 -15.00
N LEU A 43 -6.71 9.10 -15.44
CA LEU A 43 -7.21 9.36 -16.79
C LEU A 43 -6.19 8.98 -17.86
N PHE A 44 -4.91 9.30 -17.61
CA PHE A 44 -3.83 8.93 -18.52
C PHE A 44 -3.75 7.41 -18.74
N MET A 45 -4.08 6.59 -17.73
CA MET A 45 -4.13 5.13 -17.88
C MET A 45 -5.17 4.63 -18.88
N LEU A 46 -6.13 5.47 -19.27
CA LEU A 46 -7.11 5.14 -20.32
C LEU A 46 -6.69 5.60 -21.71
N CYS A 47 -5.60 6.37 -21.82
CA CYS A 47 -5.09 6.82 -23.10
C CYS A 47 -4.38 5.70 -23.83
N ARG A 48 -4.47 5.69 -25.16
CA ARG A 48 -3.85 4.67 -26.03
C ARG A 48 -2.34 4.54 -25.79
N GLU A 49 -1.68 5.65 -25.49
CA GLU A 49 -0.23 5.73 -25.25
C GLU A 49 0.20 5.01 -23.96
N SER A 50 -0.68 4.94 -22.98
CA SER A 50 -0.40 4.33 -21.67
C SER A 50 -0.96 2.92 -21.51
N ILE A 51 -1.85 2.48 -22.39
CA ILE A 51 -2.41 1.11 -22.37
C ILE A 51 -1.35 0.14 -22.89
N ASN A 52 -0.29 -0.04 -22.13
CA ASN A 52 0.56 -1.20 -22.24
C ASN A 52 0.43 -2.07 -20.99
N THR A 53 0.67 -3.35 -21.15
CA THR A 53 0.52 -4.32 -20.07
C THR A 53 1.43 -4.00 -18.89
N GLU A 54 2.64 -3.51 -19.14
CA GLU A 54 3.63 -3.22 -18.09
C GLU A 54 3.22 -2.05 -17.21
N THR A 55 2.69 -0.97 -17.81
CA THR A 55 2.24 0.22 -17.07
C THR A 55 1.02 -0.09 -16.21
N LEU A 56 0.07 -0.84 -16.77
CA LEU A 56 -1.14 -1.25 -16.06
C LEU A 56 -0.80 -2.21 -14.92
N ASP A 57 0.10 -3.15 -15.15
CA ASP A 57 0.57 -4.10 -14.12
C ASP A 57 1.39 -3.41 -13.01
N ALA A 58 2.17 -2.39 -13.34
CA ALA A 58 2.90 -1.60 -12.36
C ALA A 58 1.94 -0.79 -11.48
N PHE A 59 0.96 -0.13 -12.07
CA PHE A 59 -0.07 0.62 -11.35
C PHE A 59 -0.90 -0.29 -10.46
N HIS A 60 -1.32 -1.42 -10.98
CA HIS A 60 -2.10 -2.41 -10.22
C HIS A 60 -1.31 -2.96 -9.03
N ARG A 61 -0.02 -3.33 -9.25
CA ARG A 61 0.86 -3.76 -8.15
C ARG A 61 1.02 -2.68 -7.08
N GLN A 62 1.17 -1.44 -7.49
CA GLN A 62 1.27 -0.31 -6.55
C GLN A 62 -0.02 -0.16 -5.74
N ALA A 63 -1.19 -0.21 -6.38
CA ALA A 63 -2.48 -0.13 -5.71
C ALA A 63 -2.72 -1.31 -4.76
N GLN A 64 -2.28 -2.52 -5.11
CA GLN A 64 -2.34 -3.68 -4.22
C GLN A 64 -1.41 -3.57 -3.01
N ILE A 65 -0.20 -3.00 -3.21
CA ILE A 65 0.78 -2.82 -2.12
C ILE A 65 0.35 -1.68 -1.20
N VAL A 66 -0.10 -0.54 -1.75
CA VAL A 66 -0.50 0.65 -0.97
C VAL A 66 -2.01 0.61 -0.71
N ASN A 67 -2.45 -0.34 0.09
CA ASN A 67 -3.82 -0.43 0.55
C ASN A 67 -3.93 -0.17 2.07
N ARG A 68 -5.16 0.02 2.56
CA ARG A 68 -5.41 0.34 3.97
C ARG A 68 -4.83 -0.68 4.95
N TYR A 69 -4.83 -1.95 4.60
CA TYR A 69 -4.32 -3.03 5.46
C TYR A 69 -2.80 -2.98 5.57
N VAL A 70 -2.11 -2.82 4.42
CA VAL A 70 -0.65 -2.71 4.39
C VAL A 70 -0.17 -1.43 5.06
N VAL A 71 -0.87 -0.32 4.88
CA VAL A 71 -0.55 0.94 5.57
C VAL A 71 -0.74 0.78 7.08
N ALA A 72 -1.86 0.19 7.55
CA ALA A 72 -2.11 -0.05 8.96
C ALA A 72 -1.02 -0.92 9.60
N GLU A 73 -0.69 -2.05 8.99
CA GLU A 73 0.35 -2.94 9.48
C GLU A 73 1.75 -2.32 9.42
N THR A 74 2.02 -1.46 8.42
CA THR A 74 3.30 -0.73 8.33
C THR A 74 3.44 0.26 9.48
N LEU A 75 2.37 0.96 9.84
CA LEU A 75 2.37 1.89 10.98
C LEU A 75 2.65 1.20 12.32
N LEU A 76 2.28 -0.06 12.45
CA LEU A 76 2.51 -0.88 13.65
C LEU A 76 3.87 -1.60 13.65
N CYS A 77 4.69 -1.49 12.62
CA CYS A 77 6.00 -2.14 12.61
C CYS A 77 7.01 -1.39 13.49
N ASP A 78 7.93 -2.12 14.11
CA ASP A 78 8.88 -1.61 15.09
C ASP A 78 9.72 -0.43 14.56
N ALA A 79 10.13 -0.48 13.29
CA ALA A 79 10.91 0.58 12.67
C ALA A 79 10.15 1.92 12.59
N VAL A 80 8.85 1.88 12.29
CA VAL A 80 8.01 3.09 12.25
C VAL A 80 7.69 3.59 13.65
N LEU A 81 7.41 2.69 14.59
CA LEU A 81 7.18 3.05 15.99
C LEU A 81 8.41 3.71 16.60
N ALA A 82 9.61 3.18 16.34
CA ALA A 82 10.87 3.78 16.76
C ALA A 82 11.08 5.18 16.14
N ALA A 83 10.77 5.36 14.87
CA ALA A 83 10.85 6.65 14.19
C ALA A 83 9.84 7.66 14.78
N LEU A 84 8.60 7.25 15.00
CA LEU A 84 7.58 8.08 15.65
C LEU A 84 8.01 8.48 17.06
N ARG A 85 8.48 7.54 17.87
CA ARG A 85 8.99 7.82 19.22
C ARG A 85 10.14 8.84 19.20
N LYS A 86 11.06 8.70 18.25
CA LYS A 86 12.16 9.65 18.08
C LYS A 86 11.64 11.06 17.77
N GLU A 87 10.66 11.16 16.88
CA GLU A 87 10.05 12.42 16.49
C GLU A 87 9.27 13.06 17.64
N PHE A 88 8.48 12.30 18.39
CA PHE A 88 7.80 12.78 19.59
C PHE A 88 8.77 13.34 20.61
N ARG A 89 9.92 12.67 20.86
CA ARG A 89 10.94 13.16 21.77
C ARG A 89 11.61 14.44 21.27
N ARG A 90 11.73 14.61 19.96
CA ARG A 90 12.28 15.82 19.35
C ARG A 90 11.35 17.02 19.55
N VAL A 91 10.03 16.80 19.37
CA VAL A 91 9.02 17.86 19.46
C VAL A 91 8.66 18.18 20.91
N PHE A 92 8.51 17.14 21.73
CA PHE A 92 8.09 17.26 23.13
C PHE A 92 9.24 16.87 24.06
N ASN A 93 10.02 17.85 24.46
CA ASN A 93 11.22 17.65 25.29
C ASN A 93 10.84 16.97 26.62
N GLY A 94 11.51 15.86 26.96
CA GLY A 94 11.29 15.15 28.24
C GLY A 94 10.15 14.10 28.21
N LEU A 95 9.46 13.92 27.11
CA LEU A 95 8.38 12.92 27.00
C LEU A 95 8.94 11.50 27.10
N LYS A 96 8.48 10.75 28.11
CA LYS A 96 8.74 9.32 28.28
C LYS A 96 7.62 8.55 27.60
N LEU A 97 7.82 8.17 26.34
CA LEU A 97 6.87 7.40 25.56
C LEU A 97 7.53 6.11 25.10
N SER A 98 6.90 4.97 25.37
CA SER A 98 7.35 3.65 24.93
C SER A 98 6.78 3.31 23.54
N GLU A 99 7.43 2.39 22.85
CA GLU A 99 6.91 1.89 21.54
C GLU A 99 5.62 1.11 21.73
N GLU A 100 5.46 0.44 22.87
CA GLU A 100 4.26 -0.33 23.20
C GLU A 100 3.05 0.57 23.44
N GLU A 101 3.21 1.69 24.16
CA GLU A 101 2.14 2.69 24.32
C GLU A 101 1.72 3.28 22.96
N LEU A 102 2.67 3.61 22.09
CA LEU A 102 2.39 4.07 20.74
C LEU A 102 1.62 3.02 19.94
N ARG A 103 2.03 1.76 20.04
CA ARG A 103 1.35 0.64 19.37
C ARG A 103 -0.10 0.52 19.81
N VAL A 104 -0.36 0.57 21.11
CA VAL A 104 -1.71 0.48 21.69
C VAL A 104 -2.58 1.64 21.21
N ILE A 105 -2.08 2.87 21.26
CA ILE A 105 -2.82 4.06 20.79
C ILE A 105 -3.13 3.94 19.30
N LEU A 106 -2.13 3.61 18.48
CA LEU A 106 -2.33 3.46 17.04
C LEU A 106 -3.35 2.37 16.71
N ALA A 107 -3.27 1.21 17.35
CA ALA A 107 -4.15 0.08 17.07
C ALA A 107 -5.59 0.31 17.52
N ASN A 108 -5.80 0.99 18.65
CA ASN A 108 -7.13 1.09 19.26
C ASN A 108 -7.86 2.38 18.90
N GLU A 109 -7.14 3.48 18.68
CA GLU A 109 -7.74 4.80 18.56
C GLU A 109 -7.53 5.47 17.21
N VAL A 110 -6.42 5.17 16.53
CA VAL A 110 -6.08 5.83 15.26
C VAL A 110 -6.44 4.99 14.05
N ILE A 111 -6.12 3.70 14.09
CA ILE A 111 -6.38 2.79 12.98
C ILE A 111 -7.80 2.19 13.14
N LYS A 112 -8.58 2.27 12.07
CA LYS A 112 -9.90 1.63 12.07
C LYS A 112 -9.77 0.12 12.24
N ARG A 113 -10.60 -0.49 13.08
CA ARG A 113 -10.57 -1.94 13.36
C ARG A 113 -10.68 -2.79 12.10
N ASP A 114 -11.50 -2.38 11.14
CA ASP A 114 -11.66 -3.08 9.86
C ASP A 114 -10.38 -3.13 9.00
N ALA A 115 -9.39 -2.30 9.31
CA ALA A 115 -8.06 -2.34 8.67
C ALA A 115 -7.07 -3.29 9.38
N LEU A 116 -7.39 -3.75 10.58
CA LEU A 116 -6.55 -4.69 11.37
C LEU A 116 -7.12 -6.10 11.40
N ASP A 117 -8.37 -6.27 11.00
CA ASP A 117 -9.09 -7.54 11.06
C ASP A 117 -9.36 -8.12 9.67
N GLY A 118 -9.56 -9.44 9.63
CA GLY A 118 -9.94 -10.19 8.45
C GLY A 118 -8.77 -10.65 7.56
N ASP A 119 -9.13 -11.22 6.41
CA ASP A 119 -8.17 -11.83 5.47
C ASP A 119 -7.21 -10.81 4.86
N GLY A 120 -7.68 -9.57 4.63
CA GLY A 120 -6.86 -8.47 4.12
C GLY A 120 -5.72 -8.09 5.06
N ALA A 121 -5.99 -8.02 6.37
CA ALA A 121 -4.97 -7.75 7.38
C ALA A 121 -3.97 -8.91 7.50
N SER A 122 -4.45 -10.15 7.46
CA SER A 122 -3.59 -11.34 7.48
C SER A 122 -2.66 -11.40 6.27
N ALA A 123 -3.16 -11.08 5.07
CA ALA A 123 -2.38 -10.97 3.86
C ALA A 123 -1.34 -9.85 3.94
N ALA A 124 -1.71 -8.69 4.49
CA ALA A 124 -0.81 -7.55 4.69
C ALA A 124 0.36 -7.90 5.63
N LYS A 125 0.07 -8.52 6.77
CA LYS A 125 1.11 -9.03 7.71
C LYS A 125 2.12 -9.94 7.00
N ASN A 126 1.62 -10.89 6.21
CA ASN A 126 2.47 -11.80 5.47
C ASN A 126 3.32 -11.07 4.41
N THR A 127 2.76 -10.07 3.74
CA THR A 127 3.45 -9.27 2.72
C THR A 127 4.60 -8.47 3.34
N ILE A 128 4.33 -7.76 4.45
CA ILE A 128 5.34 -6.98 5.17
C ILE A 128 6.45 -7.88 5.72
N ARG A 129 6.10 -9.02 6.31
CA ARG A 129 7.08 -9.99 6.82
C ARG A 129 8.01 -10.51 5.72
N LYS A 130 7.46 -10.84 4.54
CA LYS A 130 8.23 -11.28 3.37
C LYS A 130 9.14 -10.17 2.87
N ALA A 131 8.64 -8.93 2.76
CA ALA A 131 9.42 -7.77 2.34
C ALA A 131 10.58 -7.48 3.30
N GLY A 132 10.34 -7.50 4.61
CA GLY A 132 11.35 -7.32 5.64
C GLY A 132 12.44 -8.40 5.61
N SER A 133 12.05 -9.66 5.40
CA SER A 133 13.01 -10.77 5.25
C SER A 133 13.87 -10.63 3.99
N ALA A 134 13.29 -10.20 2.88
CA ALA A 134 14.01 -9.97 1.63
C ALA A 134 14.99 -8.80 1.77
N GLN A 135 14.61 -7.73 2.46
CA GLN A 135 15.49 -6.58 2.72
C GLN A 135 16.68 -6.96 3.59
N LYS A 136 16.45 -7.73 4.67
CA LYS A 136 17.54 -8.24 5.53
C LYS A 136 18.53 -9.10 4.73
N ARG A 137 18.05 -9.97 3.84
CA ARG A 137 18.90 -10.79 2.96
C ARG A 137 19.73 -9.93 2.00
N ARG A 138 19.14 -8.88 1.41
CA ARG A 138 19.85 -7.94 0.52
C ARG A 138 20.93 -7.18 1.27
N ALA A 139 20.62 -6.63 2.44
CA ALA A 139 21.57 -5.92 3.28
C ALA A 139 22.77 -6.83 3.68
N ALA A 140 22.50 -8.06 4.08
CA ALA A 140 23.54 -9.03 4.43
C ALA A 140 24.43 -9.38 3.21
N LYS A 141 23.84 -9.49 2.00
CA LYS A 141 24.60 -9.76 0.78
C LYS A 141 25.49 -8.58 0.38
N THR A 142 24.99 -7.34 0.52
CA THR A 142 25.75 -6.13 0.25
C THR A 142 26.90 -5.95 1.24
N ALA A 143 26.66 -6.18 2.53
CA ALA A 143 27.71 -6.12 3.56
C ALA A 143 28.83 -7.15 3.30
N LYS A 144 28.48 -8.34 2.82
CA LYS A 144 29.46 -9.38 2.49
C LYS A 144 30.27 -9.05 1.22
N ALA A 145 29.67 -8.35 0.25
CA ALA A 145 30.34 -7.93 -0.99
C ALA A 145 31.28 -6.74 -0.78
N VAL A 146 31.10 -5.94 0.27
CA VAL A 146 31.98 -4.81 0.61
C VAL A 146 33.19 -5.25 1.48
N ALA A 147 33.08 -6.42 2.12
CA ALA A 147 34.13 -6.97 2.98
C ALA A 147 35.12 -7.90 2.25
N THR A 148 34.98 -8.07 0.92
CA THR A 148 35.87 -8.82 0.02
C THR A 148 36.53 -7.89 -0.94
#